data_1f433babc8ad46e9b72d874a5638a8a9
#
_entry.id   1f433babc8ad46e9b72d874a5638a8a9
#
_cell.length_a   1.000
_cell.length_b   1.000
_cell.length_c   1.000
_cell.angle_alpha   90.00
_cell.angle_beta   90.00
_cell.angle_gamma   90.00
#
_symmetry.space_group_name_H-M   'P 1'
#
loop_
_entity.id
_entity.type
_entity.pdbx_description
1 polymer ?
#
loop_
_entity_poly.entity_id
_entity_poly.type
_entity_poly.pdbx_seq_one_letter_code
_entity_poly.pdbx_strand_id
1 'polypeptide(L)'
;MVYKFQIAIIGGRDIDSDGEKLVEDIARMIIEEGYRIVTGGLGVLPKAAYRGAKSAENSTDSDTISILPGFDPKPAIEYSDIIIPTGLDAYRNVLVSNSDAIIAVGGGAGTLSEIAYAWQFRRPIIAALVDG
;
A
#
# COMPACT_ATOMS: atom_id res chain seq x y z
N MET A 1 21.42 -11.58 -6.13
CA MET A 1 20.10 -10.90 -6.16
C MET A 1 19.87 -10.21 -4.83
N VAL A 2 19.57 -8.92 -4.85
CA VAL A 2 19.34 -8.15 -3.63
C VAL A 2 17.83 -8.08 -3.36
N TYR A 3 17.44 -8.43 -2.14
CA TYR A 3 16.06 -8.30 -1.70
C TYR A 3 15.68 -6.81 -1.59
N LYS A 4 14.59 -6.42 -2.22
CA LYS A 4 14.03 -5.07 -2.07
C LYS A 4 12.98 -5.09 -0.96
N PHE A 5 13.13 -4.21 0.01
CA PHE A 5 12.13 -4.06 1.06
C PHE A 5 10.78 -3.67 0.47
N GLN A 6 9.73 -4.24 1.04
CA GLN A 6 8.35 -3.98 0.67
C GLN A 6 7.68 -3.18 1.77
N ILE A 7 7.24 -1.98 1.44
CA ILE A 7 6.62 -1.06 2.39
C ILE A 7 5.12 -1.01 2.06
N ALA A 8 4.28 -1.40 3.00
CA ALA A 8 2.84 -1.29 2.81
C ALA A 8 2.37 0.12 3.11
N ILE A 9 1.52 0.66 2.24
CA ILE A 9 0.75 1.88 2.52
C ILE A 9 -0.69 1.44 2.73
N ILE A 10 -1.22 1.70 3.91
CA ILE A 10 -2.59 1.35 4.30
C ILE A 10 -3.34 2.61 4.71
N GLY A 11 -4.66 2.57 4.64
CA GLY A 11 -5.45 3.74 5.01
C GLY A 11 -6.92 3.58 4.69
N GLY A 12 -7.67 4.67 4.93
CA GLY A 12 -9.09 4.71 4.67
C GLY A 12 -9.43 4.70 3.18
N ARG A 13 -10.65 4.25 2.88
CA ARG A 13 -11.16 4.27 1.50
C ARG A 13 -11.41 5.69 0.99
N ASP A 14 -11.72 6.60 1.89
CA ASP A 14 -12.15 7.96 1.61
C ASP A 14 -11.11 8.96 2.14
N ILE A 15 -9.88 8.87 1.66
CA ILE A 15 -8.89 9.90 1.94
C ILE A 15 -9.21 11.14 1.09
N ASP A 16 -9.01 12.32 1.65
CA ASP A 16 -9.23 13.58 0.94
C ASP A 16 -8.05 13.93 0.01
N SER A 17 -8.13 15.09 -0.65
CA SER A 17 -7.08 15.52 -1.58
C SER A 17 -5.73 15.71 -0.90
N ASP A 18 -5.70 16.17 0.33
CA ASP A 18 -4.46 16.31 1.10
C ASP A 18 -3.87 14.93 1.43
N GLY A 19 -4.73 13.98 1.78
CA GLY A 19 -4.33 12.60 1.99
C GLY A 19 -3.78 11.93 0.74
N GLU A 20 -4.43 12.15 -0.41
CA GLU A 20 -3.93 11.65 -1.70
C GLU A 20 -2.55 12.22 -2.02
N LYS A 21 -2.36 13.53 -1.82
CA LYS A 21 -1.07 14.17 -2.06
C LYS A 21 0.01 13.63 -1.15
N LEU A 22 -0.31 13.40 0.11
CA LEU A 22 0.60 12.80 1.08
C LEU A 22 1.01 11.38 0.64
N VAL A 23 0.04 10.57 0.22
CA VAL A 23 0.32 9.21 -0.27
C VAL A 23 1.20 9.25 -1.52
N GLU A 24 0.93 10.16 -2.46
CA GLU A 24 1.79 10.33 -3.65
C GLU A 24 3.23 10.66 -3.26
N ASP A 25 3.42 11.61 -2.34
CA ASP A 25 4.75 12.02 -1.91
C ASP A 25 5.48 10.89 -1.18
N ILE A 26 4.80 10.18 -0.30
CA ILE A 26 5.36 9.02 0.41
C ILE A 26 5.74 7.91 -0.60
N ALA A 27 4.85 7.62 -1.53
CA ALA A 27 5.09 6.57 -2.53
C ALA A 27 6.32 6.89 -3.39
N ARG A 28 6.44 8.13 -3.85
CA ARG A 28 7.63 8.57 -4.60
C ARG A 28 8.90 8.37 -3.79
N MET A 29 8.88 8.77 -2.52
CA MET A 29 10.05 8.64 -1.64
C MET A 29 10.44 7.17 -1.43
N ILE A 30 9.47 6.28 -1.28
CA ILE A 30 9.72 4.84 -1.12
C ILE A 30 10.45 4.28 -2.35
N ILE A 31 9.98 4.65 -3.55
CA ILE A 31 10.60 4.17 -4.79
C ILE A 31 11.99 4.78 -4.97
N GLU A 32 12.16 6.07 -4.67
CA GLU A 32 13.46 6.73 -4.76
C GLU A 32 14.50 6.09 -3.84
N GLU A 33 14.07 5.53 -2.70
CA GLU A 33 14.94 4.77 -1.79
C GLU A 33 15.24 3.34 -2.26
N GLY A 34 14.66 2.91 -3.37
CA GLY A 34 14.89 1.57 -3.91
C GLY A 34 13.99 0.49 -3.32
N TYR A 35 12.88 0.86 -2.69
CA TYR A 35 11.94 -0.08 -2.09
C TYR A 35 10.71 -0.30 -2.99
N ARG A 36 9.88 -1.27 -2.66
CA ARG A 36 8.60 -1.53 -3.32
C ARG A 36 7.43 -1.13 -2.42
N ILE A 37 6.30 -0.88 -3.04
CA ILE A 37 5.05 -0.52 -2.35
C ILE A 37 4.08 -1.70 -2.40
N VAL A 38 3.45 -1.99 -1.27
CA VAL A 38 2.36 -2.96 -1.16
C VAL A 38 1.10 -2.22 -0.73
N THR A 39 -0.02 -2.50 -1.38
CA THR A 39 -1.33 -1.98 -0.98
C THR A 39 -2.38 -3.09 -1.03
N GLY A 40 -3.57 -2.78 -0.51
CA GLY A 40 -4.74 -3.66 -0.65
C GLY A 40 -5.43 -3.58 -2.02
N GLY A 41 -4.99 -2.70 -2.89
CA GLY A 41 -5.42 -2.63 -4.29
C GLY A 41 -6.79 -2.00 -4.56
N LEU A 42 -7.56 -1.61 -3.56
CA LEU A 42 -8.91 -1.06 -3.74
C LEU A 42 -9.01 0.37 -3.20
N GLY A 43 -9.76 1.19 -3.91
CA GLY A 43 -10.06 2.55 -3.49
C GLY A 43 -9.06 3.59 -3.99
N VAL A 44 -9.09 4.76 -3.36
CA VAL A 44 -8.31 5.93 -3.78
C VAL A 44 -6.83 5.80 -3.45
N LEU A 45 -6.52 5.22 -2.30
CA LEU A 45 -5.13 5.14 -1.81
C LEU A 45 -4.20 4.38 -2.76
N PRO A 46 -4.54 3.19 -3.27
CA PRO A 46 -3.66 2.49 -4.21
C PRO A 46 -3.40 3.28 -5.49
N LYS A 47 -4.40 4.02 -5.97
CA LYS A 47 -4.25 4.88 -7.17
C LYS A 47 -3.25 6.01 -6.92
N ALA A 48 -3.36 6.68 -5.77
CA ALA A 48 -2.44 7.73 -5.36
C ALA A 48 -1.01 7.18 -5.19
N ALA A 49 -0.88 6.02 -4.56
CA ALA A 49 0.40 5.35 -4.40
C ALA A 49 1.05 5.02 -5.75
N TYR A 50 0.27 4.52 -6.70
CA TYR A 50 0.74 4.22 -8.04
C TYR A 50 1.22 5.48 -8.76
N ARG A 51 0.44 6.57 -8.72
CA ARG A 51 0.85 7.85 -9.33
C ARG A 51 2.17 8.35 -8.74
N GLY A 52 2.29 8.31 -7.42
CA GLY A 52 3.51 8.71 -6.73
C GLY A 52 4.71 7.85 -7.13
N ALA A 53 4.53 6.54 -7.16
CA ALA A 53 5.58 5.60 -7.57
C ALA A 53 6.06 5.89 -8.99
N LYS A 54 5.13 6.12 -9.93
CA LYS A 54 5.46 6.39 -11.34
C LYS A 54 6.07 7.76 -11.55
N SER A 55 5.95 8.68 -10.61
CA SER A 55 6.62 9.99 -10.66
C SER A 55 8.09 9.94 -10.25
N ALA A 56 8.56 8.87 -9.67
CA ALA A 56 9.97 8.70 -9.30
C ALA A 56 10.82 8.48 -10.54
N GLU A 57 12.00 9.11 -10.59
CA GLU A 57 12.90 8.98 -11.74
C GLU A 57 13.40 7.55 -11.96
N ASN A 58 13.54 6.79 -10.87
CA ASN A 58 13.99 5.40 -10.90
C ASN A 58 12.83 4.40 -10.93
N SER A 59 11.62 4.84 -11.32
CA SER A 59 10.47 3.95 -11.38
C SER A 59 10.64 2.85 -12.43
N THR A 60 10.10 1.67 -12.12
CA THR A 60 10.11 0.49 -12.99
C THR A 60 8.70 -0.09 -13.09
N ASP A 61 8.54 -1.16 -13.82
CA ASP A 61 7.28 -1.89 -13.92
C ASP A 61 7.13 -2.99 -12.86
N SER A 62 7.89 -2.91 -11.78
CA SER A 62 7.80 -3.84 -10.65
C SER A 62 7.85 -3.15 -9.29
N ASP A 63 7.38 -1.92 -9.22
CA ASP A 63 7.44 -1.08 -8.02
C ASP A 63 6.26 -1.28 -7.07
N THR A 64 5.07 -1.55 -7.60
CA THR A 64 3.84 -1.60 -6.82
C THR A 64 3.19 -2.96 -6.88
N ILE A 65 2.75 -3.44 -5.71
CA ILE A 65 2.10 -4.73 -5.55
C ILE A 65 0.72 -4.49 -4.93
N SER A 66 -0.33 -4.93 -5.61
CA SER A 66 -1.70 -4.92 -5.08
C SER A 66 -2.10 -6.32 -4.65
N ILE A 67 -2.45 -6.48 -3.38
CA ILE A 67 -2.92 -7.74 -2.81
C ILE A 67 -4.43 -7.63 -2.65
N LEU A 68 -5.17 -8.20 -3.61
CA LEU A 68 -6.62 -8.07 -3.68
C LEU A 68 -7.34 -9.14 -2.85
N PRO A 69 -8.51 -8.81 -2.28
CA PRO A 69 -9.30 -9.79 -1.53
C PRO A 69 -10.02 -10.81 -2.40
N GLY A 70 -10.37 -10.46 -3.63
CA GLY A 70 -11.11 -11.33 -4.56
C GLY A 70 -10.21 -12.19 -5.43
N PHE A 71 -10.84 -12.84 -6.44
CA PHE A 71 -10.15 -13.69 -7.41
C PHE A 71 -9.82 -12.95 -8.71
N ASP A 72 -10.45 -11.80 -8.96
CA ASP A 72 -10.35 -11.06 -10.20
C ASP A 72 -9.26 -9.96 -10.09
N PRO A 73 -8.27 -9.93 -10.99
CA PRO A 73 -7.24 -8.88 -10.99
C PRO A 73 -7.74 -7.54 -11.54
N LYS A 74 -8.87 -7.51 -12.26
CA LYS A 74 -9.35 -6.30 -12.95
C LYS A 74 -9.38 -5.03 -12.10
N PRO A 75 -9.81 -5.05 -10.83
CA PRO A 75 -9.87 -3.81 -10.04
C PRO A 75 -8.57 -3.04 -9.93
N ALA A 76 -7.42 -3.68 -10.12
CA ALA A 76 -6.12 -3.06 -9.93
C ALA A 76 -5.28 -2.92 -11.21
N ILE A 77 -5.77 -3.38 -12.37
CA ILE A 77 -4.97 -3.47 -13.60
C ILE A 77 -4.38 -2.11 -14.01
N GLU A 78 -5.13 -1.02 -13.86
CA GLU A 78 -4.70 0.30 -14.34
C GLU A 78 -3.73 1.01 -13.39
N TYR A 79 -3.60 0.53 -12.15
CA TYR A 79 -2.79 1.21 -11.13
C TYR A 79 -2.03 0.23 -10.23
N SER A 80 -1.45 -0.78 -10.86
CA SER A 80 -0.57 -1.70 -10.15
C SER A 80 0.35 -2.40 -11.15
N ASP A 81 1.59 -2.57 -10.76
CA ASP A 81 2.56 -3.31 -11.59
C ASP A 81 2.40 -4.83 -11.40
N ILE A 82 2.23 -5.26 -10.15
CA ILE A 82 2.08 -6.66 -9.79
C ILE A 82 0.75 -6.80 -9.05
N ILE A 83 -0.07 -7.75 -9.49
CA ILE A 83 -1.40 -7.97 -8.91
C ILE A 83 -1.49 -9.39 -8.39
N ILE A 84 -1.87 -9.53 -7.13
CA ILE A 84 -2.06 -10.82 -6.48
C ILE A 84 -3.51 -10.90 -6.02
N PRO A 85 -4.42 -11.47 -6.84
CA PRO A 85 -5.78 -11.75 -6.41
C PRO A 85 -5.78 -12.99 -5.52
N THR A 86 -6.15 -12.83 -4.25
CA THR A 86 -5.97 -13.89 -3.25
C THR A 86 -7.19 -14.78 -3.06
N GLY A 87 -8.39 -14.26 -3.27
CA GLY A 87 -9.62 -14.96 -2.90
C GLY A 87 -9.80 -15.17 -1.40
N LEU A 88 -9.03 -14.45 -0.57
CA LEU A 88 -9.05 -14.61 0.90
C LEU A 88 -10.00 -13.65 1.61
N ASP A 89 -10.67 -12.78 0.86
CA ASP A 89 -11.55 -11.74 1.42
C ASP A 89 -10.82 -10.89 2.46
N ALA A 90 -11.38 -10.68 3.63
CA ALA A 90 -10.75 -9.87 4.68
C ALA A 90 -9.41 -10.43 5.17
N TYR A 91 -9.18 -11.72 5.07
CA TYR A 91 -7.92 -12.34 5.49
C TYR A 91 -6.71 -11.91 4.68
N ARG A 92 -6.89 -11.31 3.50
CA ARG A 92 -5.76 -10.77 2.72
C ARG A 92 -5.03 -9.64 3.46
N ASN A 93 -5.66 -9.03 4.45
CA ASN A 93 -5.03 -8.01 5.28
C ASN A 93 -3.81 -8.54 6.03
N VAL A 94 -3.78 -9.83 6.35
CA VAL A 94 -2.61 -10.49 6.94
C VAL A 94 -1.40 -10.38 6.01
N LEU A 95 -1.61 -10.58 4.71
CA LEU A 95 -0.53 -10.53 3.71
C LEU A 95 0.01 -9.11 3.55
N VAL A 96 -0.88 -8.12 3.48
CA VAL A 96 -0.48 -6.70 3.42
C VAL A 96 0.32 -6.32 4.66
N SER A 97 -0.16 -6.73 5.83
CA SER A 97 0.44 -6.39 7.13
C SER A 97 1.80 -7.05 7.36
N ASN A 98 2.11 -8.12 6.65
CA ASN A 98 3.39 -8.80 6.76
C ASN A 98 4.45 -8.23 5.81
N SER A 99 4.31 -6.99 5.42
CA SER A 99 5.35 -6.24 4.72
C SER A 99 6.49 -5.86 5.67
N ASP A 100 7.60 -5.42 5.14
CA ASP A 100 8.78 -5.08 5.97
C ASP A 100 8.53 -3.89 6.89
N ALA A 101 7.68 -2.95 6.47
CA ALA A 101 7.20 -1.85 7.29
C ALA A 101 5.81 -1.41 6.80
N ILE A 102 5.06 -0.71 7.65
CA ILE A 102 3.70 -0.26 7.38
C ILE A 102 3.62 1.23 7.59
N ILE A 103 3.04 1.95 6.63
CA ILE A 103 2.71 3.36 6.76
C ILE A 103 1.18 3.49 6.68
N ALA A 104 0.57 3.98 7.75
CA ALA A 104 -0.89 4.18 7.82
C ALA A 104 -1.23 5.63 7.58
N VAL A 105 -2.17 5.89 6.64
CA VAL A 105 -2.67 7.22 6.30
C VAL A 105 -4.19 7.23 6.48
N GLY A 106 -4.66 7.86 7.53
CA GLY A 106 -6.08 7.79 7.90
C GLY A 106 -6.47 6.37 8.31
N GLY A 107 -7.74 6.02 8.15
CA GLY A 107 -8.12 4.63 8.32
C GLY A 107 -9.53 4.36 8.83
N GLY A 108 -9.91 3.09 8.75
CA GLY A 108 -11.15 2.51 9.24
C GLY A 108 -10.89 1.14 9.85
N ALA A 109 -11.91 0.31 9.90
CA ALA A 109 -11.83 -1.02 10.54
C ALA A 109 -10.78 -1.93 9.89
N GLY A 110 -10.68 -1.89 8.56
CA GLY A 110 -9.66 -2.66 7.83
C GLY A 110 -8.25 -2.22 8.19
N THR A 111 -8.02 -0.91 8.20
CA THR A 111 -6.74 -0.32 8.59
C THR A 111 -6.37 -0.69 10.02
N LEU A 112 -7.33 -0.67 10.94
CA LEU A 112 -7.11 -1.07 12.33
C LEU A 112 -6.67 -2.53 12.40
N SER A 113 -7.30 -3.42 11.65
CA SER A 113 -6.92 -4.83 11.62
C SER A 113 -5.50 -5.03 11.09
N GLU A 114 -5.14 -4.30 10.04
CA GLU A 114 -3.79 -4.34 9.45
C GLU A 114 -2.73 -3.84 10.43
N ILE A 115 -3.01 -2.75 11.15
CA ILE A 115 -2.10 -2.26 12.20
C ILE A 115 -1.93 -3.31 13.30
N ALA A 116 -3.02 -3.94 13.72
CA ALA A 116 -2.97 -4.98 14.76
C ALA A 116 -2.14 -6.19 14.32
N TYR A 117 -2.29 -6.65 13.09
CA TYR A 117 -1.47 -7.73 12.54
C TYR A 117 0.01 -7.31 12.44
N ALA A 118 0.29 -6.12 11.92
CA ALA A 118 1.66 -5.62 11.82
C ALA A 118 2.34 -5.56 13.20
N TRP A 119 1.61 -5.16 14.22
CA TRP A 119 2.08 -5.17 15.60
C TRP A 119 2.43 -6.59 16.06
N GLN A 120 1.55 -7.56 15.80
CA GLN A 120 1.81 -8.96 16.13
C GLN A 120 3.04 -9.51 15.39
N PHE A 121 3.22 -9.11 14.15
CA PHE A 121 4.36 -9.55 13.31
C PHE A 121 5.64 -8.78 13.61
N ARG A 122 5.61 -7.84 14.55
CA ARG A 122 6.76 -6.99 14.93
C ARG A 122 7.30 -6.17 13.76
N ARG A 123 6.39 -5.69 12.89
CA ARG A 123 6.75 -4.81 11.79
C ARG A 123 6.73 -3.36 12.24
N PRO A 124 7.70 -2.52 11.82
CA PRO A 124 7.65 -1.08 12.07
C PRO A 124 6.37 -0.47 11.51
N ILE A 125 5.72 0.40 12.29
CA ILE A 125 4.49 1.07 11.92
C ILE A 125 4.70 2.57 12.04
N ILE A 126 4.42 3.30 10.96
CA ILE A 126 4.45 4.75 10.93
C ILE A 126 3.03 5.23 10.67
N ALA A 127 2.50 6.08 11.54
CA ALA A 127 1.20 6.71 11.35
C ALA A 127 1.43 8.12 10.78
N ALA A 128 0.91 8.37 9.59
CA ALA A 128 0.86 9.70 9.01
C ALA A 128 -0.53 10.26 9.27
N LEU A 129 -0.59 11.29 10.10
CA LEU A 129 -1.85 11.91 10.49
C LEU A 129 -2.34 12.81 9.37
N VAL A 130 -3.47 12.45 8.80
CA VAL A 130 -4.30 13.35 8.01
C VAL A 130 -5.48 13.65 8.91
N ASP A 131 -5.81 14.94 9.11
CA ASP A 131 -6.94 15.36 9.91
C ASP A 131 -8.23 14.68 9.44
N GLY A 132 -8.90 14.05 10.37
CA GLY A 132 -10.16 13.35 10.09
C GLY A 132 -10.32 12.11 10.90
#